data_d997ff5b13d824c0b12beb93fff066ca
#
_entry.id   d997ff5b13d824c0b12beb93fff066ca
#
_cell.length_a   1.000
_cell.length_b   1.000
_cell.length_c   1.000
_cell.angle_alpha   90.00
_cell.angle_beta   90.00
_cell.angle_gamma   90.00
#
_symmetry.space_group_name_H-M   'P 1'
#
loop_
_entity.id
_entity.type
_entity.pdbx_description
1 polymer ?
#
loop_
_entity_poly.entity_id
_entity_poly.type
_entity_poly.pdbx_seq_one_letter_code
_entity_poly.pdbx_strand_id
1 'polypeptide(L)'
;VVGLWWQVLLALLALLLIKSLVVGLLSWRLGATPGNAIRSGLWLCAGGEFGFVLLGEIIHLPREIQQVALTVLVLSMLIAPFIVQYSERIVVRFVASEWMIRSMQLTKIAAQSMGSEKHAIICGFGRNGQYLARFLAQEGIHYMALDLDPDRIREAVAGGENVAYGDVGRKESLLAAGLMRASVIIVTVSDTQLSERVLHHVQELRPDLPVVVRALDERDMERLTRAGATEVVPEALEGSLMLASHAM
;
A
#
# COMPACT_ATOMS: atom_id res chain seq x y z
N VAL A 1 6.86 34.94 -27.69
CA VAL A 1 6.36 34.38 -26.41
C VAL A 1 6.14 35.47 -25.36
N VAL A 2 6.95 36.53 -25.34
CA VAL A 2 6.88 37.57 -24.29
C VAL A 2 5.53 38.34 -24.29
N GLY A 3 4.79 38.42 -25.39
CA GLY A 3 3.46 39.03 -25.43
C GLY A 3 2.28 38.07 -25.17
N LEU A 4 2.55 36.72 -25.10
CA LEU A 4 1.52 35.68 -25.02
C LEU A 4 1.57 34.91 -23.68
N TRP A 5 2.32 35.41 -22.68
CA TRP A 5 2.57 34.71 -21.40
C TRP A 5 1.26 34.35 -20.65
N TRP A 6 0.27 35.21 -20.71
CA TRP A 6 -1.02 34.97 -20.06
C TRP A 6 -1.82 33.85 -20.77
N GLN A 7 -1.71 33.71 -22.10
CA GLN A 7 -2.32 32.63 -22.87
C GLN A 7 -1.65 31.30 -22.54
N VAL A 8 -0.30 31.29 -22.42
CA VAL A 8 0.45 30.10 -21.97
C VAL A 8 0.01 29.68 -20.56
N LEU A 9 -0.15 30.62 -19.65
CA LEU A 9 -0.55 30.32 -18.28
C LEU A 9 -1.99 29.80 -18.20
N LEU A 10 -2.92 30.39 -18.94
CA LEU A 10 -4.30 29.93 -19.04
C LEU A 10 -4.38 28.55 -19.68
N ALA A 11 -3.68 28.32 -20.78
CA ALA A 11 -3.67 27.05 -21.48
C ALA A 11 -3.03 25.95 -20.62
N LEU A 12 -1.96 26.24 -19.86
CA LEU A 12 -1.32 25.33 -18.93
C LEU A 12 -2.28 24.93 -17.79
N LEU A 13 -2.93 25.92 -17.17
CA LEU A 13 -3.93 25.64 -16.14
C LEU A 13 -5.08 24.81 -16.67
N ALA A 14 -5.61 25.17 -17.85
CA ALA A 14 -6.68 24.42 -18.49
C ALA A 14 -6.27 22.98 -18.78
N LEU A 15 -5.06 22.75 -19.32
CA LEU A 15 -4.54 21.41 -19.59
C LEU A 15 -4.48 20.59 -18.31
N LEU A 16 -3.84 21.10 -17.26
CA LEU A 16 -3.66 20.38 -16.00
C LEU A 16 -5.01 20.10 -15.32
N LEU A 17 -5.92 21.06 -15.26
CA LEU A 17 -7.22 20.91 -14.60
C LEU A 17 -8.16 19.97 -15.38
N ILE A 18 -8.32 20.18 -16.68
CA ILE A 18 -9.24 19.37 -17.50
C ILE A 18 -8.76 17.92 -17.52
N LYS A 19 -7.48 17.71 -17.75
CA LYS A 19 -6.93 16.35 -17.83
C LYS A 19 -6.98 15.65 -16.48
N SER A 20 -6.67 16.34 -15.38
CA SER A 20 -6.80 15.79 -14.02
C SER A 20 -8.25 15.42 -13.72
N LEU A 21 -9.21 16.28 -14.08
CA LEU A 21 -10.64 16.05 -13.87
C LEU A 21 -11.14 14.85 -14.68
N VAL A 22 -10.79 14.78 -15.97
CA VAL A 22 -11.23 13.69 -16.87
C VAL A 22 -10.67 12.34 -16.39
N VAL A 23 -9.37 12.28 -16.11
CA VAL A 23 -8.73 11.05 -15.63
C VAL A 23 -9.25 10.66 -14.25
N GLY A 24 -9.40 11.61 -13.34
CA GLY A 24 -9.95 11.37 -12.02
C GLY A 24 -11.39 10.86 -12.06
N LEU A 25 -12.25 11.50 -12.86
CA LEU A 25 -13.65 11.08 -13.00
C LEU A 25 -13.77 9.70 -13.65
N LEU A 26 -12.93 9.41 -14.66
CA LEU A 26 -12.92 8.11 -15.32
C LEU A 26 -12.45 7.02 -14.33
N SER A 27 -11.38 7.26 -13.60
CA SER A 27 -10.88 6.33 -12.57
C SER A 27 -11.94 6.06 -11.50
N TRP A 28 -12.63 7.09 -11.04
CA TRP A 28 -13.72 6.95 -10.07
C TRP A 28 -14.87 6.11 -10.62
N ARG A 29 -15.30 6.34 -11.86
CA ARG A 29 -16.34 5.53 -12.50
C ARG A 29 -15.95 4.06 -12.73
N LEU A 30 -14.66 3.79 -12.87
CA LEU A 30 -14.12 2.44 -12.98
C LEU A 30 -13.93 1.75 -11.61
N GLY A 31 -14.41 2.35 -10.51
CA GLY A 31 -14.41 1.75 -9.18
C GLY A 31 -13.21 2.13 -8.30
N ALA A 32 -12.36 3.06 -8.72
CA ALA A 32 -11.29 3.55 -7.85
C ALA A 32 -11.85 4.34 -6.66
N THR A 33 -11.19 4.23 -5.50
CA THR A 33 -11.53 5.06 -4.34
C THR A 33 -11.33 6.54 -4.65
N PRO A 34 -12.05 7.47 -4.00
CA PRO A 34 -11.91 8.91 -4.25
C PRO A 34 -10.46 9.40 -4.18
N GLY A 35 -9.68 8.90 -3.23
CA GLY A 35 -8.26 9.27 -3.11
C GLY A 35 -7.42 8.74 -4.28
N ASN A 36 -7.62 7.50 -4.69
CA ASN A 36 -6.92 6.93 -5.84
C ASN A 36 -7.35 7.62 -7.15
N ALA A 37 -8.62 7.99 -7.29
CA ALA A 37 -9.12 8.74 -8.44
C ALA A 37 -8.43 10.12 -8.56
N ILE A 38 -8.30 10.86 -7.45
CA ILE A 38 -7.60 12.14 -7.43
C ILE A 38 -6.10 11.94 -7.72
N ARG A 39 -5.45 10.93 -7.14
CA ARG A 39 -4.04 10.61 -7.43
C ARG A 39 -3.82 10.33 -8.91
N SER A 40 -4.63 9.45 -9.50
CA SER A 40 -4.53 9.14 -10.93
C SER A 40 -4.70 10.39 -11.80
N GLY A 41 -5.65 11.24 -11.46
CA GLY A 41 -5.86 12.53 -12.14
C GLY A 41 -4.63 13.44 -12.06
N LEU A 42 -4.05 13.59 -10.88
CA LEU A 42 -2.86 14.43 -10.66
C LEU A 42 -1.62 13.85 -11.33
N TRP A 43 -1.41 12.53 -11.29
CA TRP A 43 -0.22 11.90 -11.87
C TRP A 43 -0.22 11.91 -13.39
N LEU A 44 -1.40 11.89 -14.01
CA LEU A 44 -1.57 11.86 -15.46
C LEU A 44 -1.96 13.22 -16.05
N CYS A 45 -1.96 14.30 -15.28
CA CYS A 45 -2.40 15.62 -15.73
C CYS A 45 -1.46 16.30 -16.72
N ALA A 46 -0.16 15.96 -16.71
CA ALA A 46 0.82 16.56 -17.59
C ALA A 46 0.63 16.18 -19.07
N GLY A 47 1.10 17.00 -19.96
CA GLY A 47 1.17 16.70 -21.39
C GLY A 47 2.11 15.52 -21.64
N GLY A 48 1.76 14.64 -22.57
CA GLY A 48 2.61 13.52 -22.98
C GLY A 48 3.56 13.90 -24.13
N GLU A 49 4.64 13.13 -24.27
CA GLU A 49 5.63 13.31 -25.35
C GLU A 49 5.04 13.20 -26.74
N PHE A 50 3.99 12.40 -26.92
CA PHE A 50 3.27 12.32 -28.19
C PHE A 50 2.63 13.63 -28.62
N GLY A 51 2.39 14.56 -27.71
CA GLY A 51 1.89 15.90 -28.01
C GLY A 51 2.83 16.68 -28.95
N PHE A 52 4.15 16.48 -28.84
CA PHE A 52 5.14 17.10 -29.75
C PHE A 52 5.02 16.55 -31.17
N VAL A 53 4.85 15.23 -31.29
CA VAL A 53 4.71 14.57 -32.58
C VAL A 53 3.43 15.04 -33.27
N LEU A 54 2.31 15.04 -32.55
CA LEU A 54 1.03 15.48 -33.09
C LEU A 54 1.05 16.96 -33.53
N LEU A 55 1.68 17.84 -32.74
CA LEU A 55 1.82 19.25 -33.11
C LEU A 55 2.72 19.46 -34.34
N GLY A 56 3.70 18.58 -34.56
CA GLY A 56 4.56 18.58 -35.73
C GLY A 56 3.85 18.19 -37.02
N GLU A 57 2.86 17.28 -36.92
CA GLU A 57 2.07 16.79 -38.07
C GLU A 57 0.93 17.75 -38.48
N ILE A 58 0.53 18.65 -37.61
CA ILE A 58 -0.56 19.60 -37.92
C ILE A 58 -0.02 20.78 -38.73
N ILE A 59 -0.08 20.65 -40.07
CA ILE A 59 0.54 21.57 -41.03
C ILE A 59 -0.12 22.97 -41.07
N HIS A 60 -1.33 23.14 -40.56
CA HIS A 60 -2.13 24.34 -40.74
C HIS A 60 -2.39 25.17 -39.47
N LEU A 61 -1.64 24.91 -38.37
CA LEU A 61 -1.79 25.74 -37.18
C LEU A 61 -1.06 27.08 -37.32
N PRO A 62 -1.69 28.20 -36.94
CA PRO A 62 -1.03 29.47 -36.82
C PRO A 62 0.20 29.35 -35.91
N ARG A 63 1.31 29.98 -36.31
CA ARG A 63 2.61 29.89 -35.58
C ARG A 63 2.48 30.27 -34.10
N GLU A 64 1.63 31.23 -33.79
CA GLU A 64 1.37 31.65 -32.41
C GLU A 64 0.75 30.54 -31.57
N ILE A 65 -0.25 29.83 -32.09
CA ILE A 65 -0.92 28.71 -31.39
C ILE A 65 0.07 27.56 -31.20
N GLN A 66 0.88 27.26 -32.23
CA GLN A 66 1.87 26.20 -32.15
C GLN A 66 2.93 26.52 -31.06
N GLN A 67 3.44 27.77 -30.99
CA GLN A 67 4.37 28.19 -29.97
C GLN A 67 3.78 28.10 -28.55
N VAL A 68 2.53 28.54 -28.37
CA VAL A 68 1.83 28.44 -27.08
C VAL A 68 1.69 26.97 -26.68
N ALA A 69 1.24 26.10 -27.59
CA ALA A 69 1.01 24.68 -27.32
C ALA A 69 2.33 23.95 -26.96
N LEU A 70 3.40 24.17 -27.72
CA LEU A 70 4.74 23.62 -27.40
C LEU A 70 5.26 24.08 -26.05
N THR A 71 5.11 25.38 -25.75
CA THR A 71 5.54 25.93 -24.45
C THR A 71 4.75 25.31 -23.30
N VAL A 72 3.43 25.14 -23.45
CA VAL A 72 2.55 24.52 -22.45
C VAL A 72 2.94 23.06 -22.21
N LEU A 73 3.22 22.31 -23.29
CA LEU A 73 3.66 20.91 -23.14
C LEU A 73 4.96 20.81 -22.34
N VAL A 74 5.98 21.59 -22.71
CA VAL A 74 7.26 21.60 -21.98
C VAL A 74 7.07 21.99 -20.51
N LEU A 75 6.34 23.06 -20.23
CA LEU A 75 6.11 23.52 -18.86
C LEU A 75 5.29 22.49 -18.05
N SER A 76 4.31 21.82 -18.65
CA SER A 76 3.55 20.79 -17.95
C SER A 76 4.40 19.59 -17.55
N MET A 77 5.35 19.18 -18.39
CA MET A 77 6.30 18.11 -18.08
C MET A 77 7.30 18.51 -16.97
N LEU A 78 7.76 19.77 -16.96
CA LEU A 78 8.63 20.29 -15.90
C LEU A 78 7.92 20.38 -14.54
N ILE A 79 6.62 20.67 -14.53
CA ILE A 79 5.80 20.77 -13.31
C ILE A 79 5.36 19.39 -12.81
N ALA A 80 5.23 18.39 -13.68
CA ALA A 80 4.73 17.07 -13.34
C ALA A 80 5.40 16.41 -12.12
N PRO A 81 6.72 16.38 -11.96
CA PRO A 81 7.36 15.77 -10.79
C PRO A 81 6.94 16.43 -9.48
N PHE A 82 6.76 17.75 -9.49
CA PHE A 82 6.31 18.50 -8.31
C PHE A 82 4.84 18.15 -7.97
N ILE A 83 3.97 18.05 -8.99
CA ILE A 83 2.57 17.63 -8.77
C ILE A 83 2.53 16.23 -8.17
N VAL A 84 3.32 15.28 -8.68
CA VAL A 84 3.42 13.92 -8.15
C VAL A 84 3.92 13.94 -6.70
N GLN A 85 4.99 14.69 -6.41
CA GLN A 85 5.56 14.80 -5.07
C GLN A 85 4.58 15.38 -4.04
N TYR A 86 3.78 16.38 -4.43
CA TYR A 86 2.81 17.02 -3.55
C TYR A 86 1.41 16.39 -3.60
N SER A 87 1.18 15.39 -4.48
CA SER A 87 -0.13 14.75 -4.67
C SER A 87 -0.71 14.17 -3.38
N GLU A 88 0.12 13.53 -2.55
CA GLU A 88 -0.31 12.99 -1.25
C GLU A 88 -0.87 14.07 -0.31
N ARG A 89 -0.22 15.24 -0.26
CA ARG A 89 -0.69 16.35 0.59
C ARG A 89 -2.02 16.91 0.09
N ILE A 90 -2.18 16.98 -1.24
CA ILE A 90 -3.41 17.43 -1.89
C ILE A 90 -4.54 16.44 -1.59
N VAL A 91 -4.31 15.14 -1.79
CA VAL A 91 -5.30 14.10 -1.53
C VAL A 91 -5.77 14.11 -0.08
N VAL A 92 -4.84 14.14 0.87
CA VAL A 92 -5.19 14.17 2.32
C VAL A 92 -6.04 15.39 2.67
N ARG A 93 -5.82 16.53 2.02
CA ARG A 93 -6.58 17.77 2.29
C ARG A 93 -8.00 17.74 1.72
N PHE A 94 -8.20 17.09 0.56
CA PHE A 94 -9.50 17.03 -0.12
C PHE A 94 -10.31 15.78 0.23
N VAL A 95 -9.66 14.72 0.69
CA VAL A 95 -10.31 13.44 1.03
C VAL A 95 -10.22 13.21 2.54
N ALA A 96 -10.89 14.07 3.31
CA ALA A 96 -11.03 13.90 4.76
C ALA A 96 -11.58 12.51 5.16
N SER A 97 -12.34 11.87 4.23
CA SER A 97 -12.84 10.51 4.43
C SER A 97 -11.74 9.45 4.49
N GLU A 98 -10.63 9.57 3.77
CA GLU A 98 -9.53 8.59 3.87
C GLU A 98 -8.84 8.66 5.23
N TRP A 99 -8.62 9.86 5.76
CA TRP A 99 -8.07 10.00 7.11
C TRP A 99 -9.04 9.45 8.17
N MET A 100 -10.33 9.73 8.02
CA MET A 100 -11.36 9.22 8.93
C MET A 100 -11.48 7.69 8.84
N ILE A 101 -11.44 7.11 7.63
CA ILE A 101 -11.43 5.65 7.43
C ILE A 101 -10.18 5.03 8.06
N ARG A 102 -9.00 5.62 7.85
CA ARG A 102 -7.75 5.14 8.47
C ARG A 102 -7.80 5.21 9.99
N SER A 103 -8.28 6.32 10.56
CA SER A 103 -8.40 6.44 12.01
C SER A 103 -9.42 5.47 12.60
N MET A 104 -10.55 5.25 11.93
CA MET A 104 -11.53 4.23 12.31
C MET A 104 -10.95 2.81 12.23
N GLN A 105 -10.15 2.50 11.21
CA GLN A 105 -9.47 1.21 11.08
C GLN A 105 -8.49 0.98 12.23
N LEU A 106 -7.63 1.95 12.52
CA LEU A 106 -6.69 1.86 13.64
C LEU A 106 -7.40 1.74 14.99
N THR A 107 -8.49 2.46 15.18
CA THR A 107 -9.32 2.37 16.40
C THR A 107 -9.95 0.97 16.51
N LYS A 108 -10.45 0.41 15.41
CA LYS A 108 -11.03 -0.95 15.38
C LYS A 108 -9.97 -2.01 15.70
N ILE A 109 -8.79 -1.93 15.09
CA ILE A 109 -7.66 -2.82 15.38
C ILE A 109 -7.31 -2.73 16.88
N ALA A 110 -7.15 -1.51 17.40
CA ALA A 110 -6.80 -1.28 18.80
C ALA A 110 -7.87 -1.84 19.75
N ALA A 111 -9.15 -1.64 19.46
CA ALA A 111 -10.24 -2.17 20.27
C ALA A 111 -10.24 -3.72 20.30
N GLN A 112 -9.98 -4.36 19.18
CA GLN A 112 -9.89 -5.82 19.09
C GLN A 112 -8.66 -6.38 19.82
N SER A 113 -7.54 -5.64 19.85
CA SER A 113 -6.32 -6.05 20.55
C SER A 113 -6.32 -5.77 22.06
N MET A 114 -7.20 -4.90 22.56
CA MET A 114 -7.20 -4.48 23.98
C MET A 114 -7.52 -5.59 24.98
N GLY A 115 -8.17 -6.67 24.55
CA GLY A 115 -8.57 -7.77 25.44
C GLY A 115 -7.47 -8.80 25.73
N SER A 116 -6.30 -8.71 25.12
CA SER A 116 -5.28 -9.77 25.20
C SER A 116 -3.94 -9.19 25.68
N GLU A 117 -3.57 -9.51 26.91
CA GLU A 117 -2.17 -9.46 27.35
C GLU A 117 -1.44 -10.69 26.79
N LYS A 118 -0.28 -10.50 26.15
CA LYS A 118 0.53 -11.57 25.53
C LYS A 118 -0.19 -12.36 24.44
N HIS A 119 -0.37 -11.75 23.31
CA HIS A 119 -0.93 -12.39 22.13
C HIS A 119 0.10 -12.50 20.98
N ALA A 120 -0.17 -13.36 20.01
CA ALA A 120 0.57 -13.43 18.76
C ALA A 120 0.02 -12.43 17.74
N ILE A 121 0.88 -11.74 16.98
CA ILE A 121 0.47 -10.94 15.83
C ILE A 121 0.78 -11.74 14.56
N ILE A 122 -0.23 -11.97 13.72
CA ILE A 122 -0.10 -12.63 12.43
C ILE A 122 -0.13 -11.57 11.33
N CYS A 123 0.96 -11.41 10.60
CA CYS A 123 1.08 -10.51 9.47
C CYS A 123 0.76 -11.24 8.17
N GLY A 124 -0.49 -11.08 7.68
CA GLY A 124 -1.07 -11.80 6.55
C GLY A 124 -2.05 -12.88 6.99
N PHE A 125 -3.26 -12.90 6.39
CA PHE A 125 -4.29 -13.89 6.69
C PHE A 125 -4.65 -14.74 5.46
N GLY A 126 -3.63 -15.02 4.62
CA GLY A 126 -3.71 -16.00 3.55
C GLY A 126 -3.82 -17.43 4.08
N ARG A 127 -3.65 -18.43 3.23
CA ARG A 127 -3.78 -19.85 3.62
C ARG A 127 -2.97 -20.20 4.87
N ASN A 128 -1.69 -19.83 4.91
CA ASN A 128 -0.80 -20.14 6.04
C ASN A 128 -1.21 -19.36 7.30
N GLY A 129 -1.59 -18.08 7.16
CA GLY A 129 -2.10 -17.29 8.28
C GLY A 129 -3.39 -17.88 8.89
N GLN A 130 -4.29 -18.41 8.07
CA GLN A 130 -5.51 -19.08 8.52
C GLN A 130 -5.22 -20.39 9.24
N TYR A 131 -4.30 -21.22 8.72
CA TYR A 131 -3.90 -22.46 9.39
C TYR A 131 -3.26 -22.16 10.75
N LEU A 132 -2.38 -21.17 10.77
CA LEU A 132 -1.72 -20.73 12.01
C LEU A 132 -2.72 -20.21 13.04
N ALA A 133 -3.67 -19.38 12.61
CA ALA A 133 -4.71 -18.84 13.48
C ALA A 133 -5.54 -19.95 14.14
N ARG A 134 -5.95 -20.96 13.37
CA ARG A 134 -6.68 -22.14 13.90
C ARG A 134 -5.83 -22.93 14.88
N PHE A 135 -4.56 -23.14 14.58
CA PHE A 135 -3.64 -23.82 15.48
C PHE A 135 -3.48 -23.07 16.80
N LEU A 136 -3.22 -21.76 16.75
CA LEU A 136 -3.11 -20.93 17.95
C LEU A 136 -4.41 -20.93 18.77
N ALA A 137 -5.56 -20.87 18.10
CA ALA A 137 -6.85 -20.93 18.77
C ALA A 137 -7.07 -22.30 19.48
N GLN A 138 -6.66 -23.40 18.86
CA GLN A 138 -6.74 -24.74 19.47
C GLN A 138 -5.85 -24.87 20.71
N GLU A 139 -4.68 -24.24 20.69
CA GLU A 139 -3.74 -24.19 21.82
C GLU A 139 -4.12 -23.13 22.89
N GLY A 140 -5.26 -22.42 22.69
CA GLY A 140 -5.70 -21.35 23.61
C GLY A 140 -4.84 -20.09 23.56
N ILE A 141 -4.03 -19.93 22.53
CA ILE A 141 -3.16 -18.76 22.36
C ILE A 141 -3.95 -17.65 21.64
N HIS A 142 -4.11 -16.53 22.31
CA HIS A 142 -4.73 -15.37 21.69
C HIS A 142 -3.88 -14.82 20.54
N TYR A 143 -4.51 -14.43 19.46
CA TYR A 143 -3.84 -13.80 18.32
C TYR A 143 -4.64 -12.62 17.77
N MET A 144 -3.95 -11.77 17.05
CA MET A 144 -4.51 -10.70 16.24
C MET A 144 -3.91 -10.79 14.84
N ALA A 145 -4.71 -11.02 13.82
CA ALA A 145 -4.25 -11.09 12.44
C ALA A 145 -4.54 -9.78 11.70
N LEU A 146 -3.63 -9.39 10.81
CA LEU A 146 -3.78 -8.24 9.90
C LEU A 146 -3.69 -8.70 8.46
N ASP A 147 -4.61 -8.24 7.62
CA ASP A 147 -4.58 -8.47 6.16
C ASP A 147 -5.09 -7.23 5.41
N LEU A 148 -4.78 -7.14 4.12
CA LEU A 148 -5.24 -6.09 3.21
C LEU A 148 -6.44 -6.51 2.34
N ASP A 149 -6.78 -7.79 2.30
CA ASP A 149 -7.87 -8.32 1.50
C ASP A 149 -9.21 -8.19 2.25
N PRO A 150 -10.11 -7.29 1.83
CA PRO A 150 -11.35 -7.03 2.54
C PRO A 150 -12.35 -8.20 2.48
N ASP A 151 -12.32 -9.00 1.43
CA ASP A 151 -13.23 -10.14 1.28
C ASP A 151 -12.80 -11.27 2.21
N ARG A 152 -11.51 -11.56 2.26
CA ARG A 152 -10.92 -12.53 3.20
C ARG A 152 -11.19 -12.16 4.66
N ILE A 153 -11.05 -10.89 4.99
CA ILE A 153 -11.32 -10.39 6.35
C ILE A 153 -12.80 -10.54 6.69
N ARG A 154 -13.70 -10.23 5.75
CA ARG A 154 -15.15 -10.36 5.97
C ARG A 154 -15.55 -11.79 6.27
N GLU A 155 -15.05 -12.74 5.49
CA GLU A 155 -15.30 -14.17 5.69
C GLU A 155 -14.73 -14.65 7.03
N ALA A 156 -13.51 -14.26 7.38
CA ALA A 156 -12.86 -14.64 8.62
C ALA A 156 -13.60 -14.10 9.85
N VAL A 157 -13.98 -12.82 9.84
CA VAL A 157 -14.76 -12.20 10.93
C VAL A 157 -16.13 -12.87 11.08
N ALA A 158 -16.79 -13.23 9.97
CA ALA A 158 -18.04 -13.98 10.02
C ALA A 158 -17.84 -15.39 10.63
N GLY A 159 -16.65 -15.97 10.48
CA GLY A 159 -16.25 -17.23 11.13
C GLY A 159 -15.82 -17.08 12.59
N GLY A 160 -15.82 -15.87 13.15
CA GLY A 160 -15.41 -15.62 14.55
C GLY A 160 -13.90 -15.44 14.75
N GLU A 161 -13.13 -15.34 13.67
CA GLU A 161 -11.68 -15.17 13.72
C GLU A 161 -11.29 -13.73 14.11
N ASN A 162 -10.20 -13.57 14.85
CA ASN A 162 -9.72 -12.26 15.29
C ASN A 162 -8.78 -11.65 14.23
N VAL A 163 -9.38 -11.10 13.19
CA VAL A 163 -8.67 -10.50 12.06
C VAL A 163 -9.19 -9.10 11.77
N ALA A 164 -8.29 -8.19 11.41
CA ALA A 164 -8.63 -6.82 11.03
C ALA A 164 -7.94 -6.39 9.75
N TYR A 165 -8.55 -5.40 9.08
CA TYR A 165 -7.95 -4.75 7.93
C TYR A 165 -6.78 -3.87 8.40
N GLY A 166 -5.57 -4.17 7.96
CA GLY A 166 -4.39 -3.39 8.31
C GLY A 166 -3.20 -3.70 7.40
N ASP A 167 -2.49 -2.65 7.03
CA ASP A 167 -1.24 -2.75 6.28
C ASP A 167 -0.09 -3.03 7.26
N VAL A 168 0.41 -4.26 7.24
CA VAL A 168 1.50 -4.71 8.12
C VAL A 168 2.84 -4.01 7.85
N GLY A 169 3.00 -3.42 6.67
CA GLY A 169 4.15 -2.60 6.33
C GLY A 169 4.13 -1.20 6.97
N ARG A 170 3.10 -0.89 7.76
CA ARG A 170 2.96 0.38 8.47
C ARG A 170 3.12 0.22 9.97
N LYS A 171 3.96 1.05 10.54
CA LYS A 171 4.25 1.11 11.98
C LYS A 171 2.97 1.28 12.83
N GLU A 172 2.06 2.14 12.38
CA GLU A 172 0.81 2.44 13.07
C GLU A 172 -0.12 1.23 13.16
N SER A 173 -0.17 0.40 12.12
CA SER A 173 -0.98 -0.83 12.11
C SER A 173 -0.45 -1.86 13.11
N LEU A 174 0.87 -2.04 13.19
CA LEU A 174 1.51 -2.93 14.15
C LEU A 174 1.32 -2.44 15.59
N LEU A 175 1.47 -1.15 15.83
CA LEU A 175 1.19 -0.56 17.14
C LEU A 175 -0.27 -0.74 17.56
N ALA A 176 -1.21 -0.50 16.65
CA ALA A 176 -2.64 -0.71 16.90
C ALA A 176 -2.96 -2.19 17.17
N ALA A 177 -2.29 -3.12 16.49
CA ALA A 177 -2.41 -4.56 16.74
C ALA A 177 -1.82 -5.00 18.10
N GLY A 178 -1.24 -4.08 18.85
CA GLY A 178 -0.71 -4.35 20.18
C GLY A 178 0.74 -4.83 20.19
N LEU A 179 1.57 -4.38 19.26
CA LEU A 179 2.99 -4.71 19.16
C LEU A 179 3.72 -4.63 20.51
N MET A 180 3.41 -3.60 21.30
CA MET A 180 4.05 -3.38 22.61
C MET A 180 3.71 -4.44 23.66
N ARG A 181 2.63 -5.20 23.46
CA ARG A 181 2.16 -6.25 24.39
C ARG A 181 2.27 -7.66 23.77
N ALA A 182 2.57 -7.74 22.49
CA ALA A 182 2.71 -9.02 21.77
C ALA A 182 3.81 -9.89 22.38
N SER A 183 3.63 -11.19 22.33
CA SER A 183 4.61 -12.21 22.70
C SER A 183 5.44 -12.70 21.51
N VAL A 184 4.90 -12.61 20.30
CA VAL A 184 5.54 -13.03 19.06
C VAL A 184 4.89 -12.36 17.88
N ILE A 185 5.65 -12.12 16.83
CA ILE A 185 5.14 -11.77 15.50
C ILE A 185 5.43 -12.90 14.53
N ILE A 186 4.43 -13.24 13.71
CA ILE A 186 4.55 -14.28 12.70
C ILE A 186 4.19 -13.68 11.36
N VAL A 187 5.17 -13.59 10.46
CA VAL A 187 5.03 -12.96 9.15
C VAL A 187 4.78 -14.04 8.11
N THR A 188 3.55 -14.13 7.63
CA THR A 188 3.10 -15.13 6.64
C THR A 188 2.94 -14.59 5.24
N VAL A 189 3.18 -13.28 5.04
CA VAL A 189 3.13 -12.64 3.72
C VAL A 189 4.23 -13.18 2.81
N SER A 190 3.94 -13.25 1.51
CA SER A 190 4.88 -13.79 0.52
C SER A 190 5.87 -12.75 -0.02
N ASP A 191 5.63 -11.47 0.23
CA ASP A 191 6.48 -10.37 -0.23
C ASP A 191 7.65 -10.17 0.74
N THR A 192 8.86 -10.54 0.30
CA THR A 192 10.10 -10.39 1.08
C THR A 192 10.40 -8.94 1.47
N GLN A 193 10.09 -7.96 0.60
CA GLN A 193 10.28 -6.54 0.92
C GLN A 193 9.31 -6.06 2.02
N LEU A 194 8.08 -6.58 1.99
CA LEU A 194 7.11 -6.30 3.04
C LEU A 194 7.55 -6.93 4.37
N SER A 195 8.07 -8.16 4.34
CA SER A 195 8.62 -8.83 5.51
C SER A 195 9.79 -8.06 6.12
N GLU A 196 10.70 -7.53 5.31
CA GLU A 196 11.80 -6.67 5.78
C GLU A 196 11.30 -5.38 6.43
N ARG A 197 10.25 -4.76 5.88
CA ARG A 197 9.66 -3.56 6.51
C ARG A 197 9.07 -3.88 7.88
N VAL A 198 8.37 -5.01 8.01
CA VAL A 198 7.86 -5.46 9.30
C VAL A 198 9.00 -5.66 10.29
N LEU A 199 10.05 -6.39 9.89
CA LEU A 199 11.24 -6.62 10.71
C LEU A 199 11.88 -5.30 11.15
N HIS A 200 12.07 -4.36 10.24
CA HIS A 200 12.61 -3.04 10.55
C HIS A 200 11.79 -2.30 11.62
N HIS A 201 10.47 -2.29 11.50
CA HIS A 201 9.61 -1.65 12.49
C HIS A 201 9.64 -2.35 13.84
N VAL A 202 9.73 -3.67 13.85
CA VAL A 202 9.87 -4.45 15.11
C VAL A 202 11.20 -4.18 15.77
N GLN A 203 12.30 -4.20 15.03
CA GLN A 203 13.62 -3.90 15.55
C GLN A 203 13.74 -2.48 16.10
N GLU A 204 13.05 -1.53 15.51
CA GLU A 204 12.99 -0.13 15.99
C GLU A 204 12.21 0.01 17.31
N LEU A 205 11.10 -0.72 17.47
CA LEU A 205 10.13 -0.52 18.55
C LEU A 205 10.26 -1.54 19.69
N ARG A 206 10.52 -2.80 19.35
CA ARG A 206 10.58 -3.94 20.26
C ARG A 206 11.64 -4.94 19.80
N PRO A 207 12.94 -4.60 19.92
CA PRO A 207 14.04 -5.48 19.48
C PRO A 207 14.11 -6.81 20.23
N ASP A 208 13.47 -6.89 21.39
CA ASP A 208 13.36 -8.10 22.23
C ASP A 208 12.27 -9.08 21.77
N LEU A 209 11.36 -8.63 20.87
CA LEU A 209 10.23 -9.43 20.45
C LEU A 209 10.64 -10.48 19.40
N PRO A 210 10.38 -11.77 19.63
CA PRO A 210 10.66 -12.79 18.65
C PRO A 210 9.79 -12.61 17.40
N VAL A 211 10.45 -12.71 16.23
CA VAL A 211 9.81 -12.62 14.92
C VAL A 211 10.10 -13.87 14.11
N VAL A 212 9.06 -14.60 13.77
CA VAL A 212 9.11 -15.76 12.87
C VAL A 212 8.66 -15.31 11.49
N VAL A 213 9.45 -15.57 10.46
CA VAL A 213 9.15 -15.15 9.09
C VAL A 213 9.12 -16.35 8.17
N ARG A 214 8.08 -16.43 7.36
CA ARG A 214 8.01 -17.40 6.26
C ARG A 214 8.80 -16.87 5.06
N ALA A 215 9.69 -17.68 4.51
CA ALA A 215 10.42 -17.42 3.27
C ALA A 215 9.87 -18.29 2.13
N LEU A 216 9.66 -17.71 0.95
CA LEU A 216 9.30 -18.46 -0.26
C LEU A 216 10.50 -19.23 -0.83
N ASP A 217 11.67 -18.59 -0.84
CA ASP A 217 12.91 -19.12 -1.39
C ASP A 217 13.98 -19.18 -0.28
N GLU A 218 14.80 -20.23 -0.31
CA GLU A 218 15.96 -20.37 0.56
C GLU A 218 16.95 -19.19 0.42
N ARG A 219 16.98 -18.55 -0.75
CA ARG A 219 17.81 -17.36 -1.00
C ARG A 219 17.45 -16.17 -0.11
N ASP A 220 16.18 -16.07 0.28
CA ASP A 220 15.69 -14.98 1.13
C ASP A 220 15.99 -15.22 2.63
N MET A 221 16.35 -16.45 3.01
CA MET A 221 16.59 -16.80 4.43
C MET A 221 17.68 -15.95 5.06
N GLU A 222 18.85 -15.86 4.42
CA GLU A 222 19.96 -15.05 4.95
C GLU A 222 19.61 -13.56 5.03
N ARG A 223 18.84 -13.10 4.05
CA ARG A 223 18.41 -11.69 3.97
C ARG A 223 17.46 -11.35 5.11
N LEU A 224 16.45 -12.19 5.36
CA LEU A 224 15.49 -12.02 6.44
C LEU A 224 16.12 -12.19 7.82
N THR A 225 17.06 -13.15 7.97
CA THR A 225 17.82 -13.31 9.22
C THR A 225 18.67 -12.09 9.52
N ARG A 226 19.37 -11.53 8.51
CA ARG A 226 20.12 -10.27 8.67
C ARG A 226 19.24 -9.06 8.96
N ALA A 227 18.00 -9.06 8.47
CA ALA A 227 17.01 -8.03 8.77
C ALA A 227 16.44 -8.13 10.20
N GLY A 228 16.80 -9.17 10.98
CA GLY A 228 16.43 -9.32 12.39
C GLY A 228 15.31 -10.33 12.65
N ALA A 229 15.03 -11.25 11.72
CA ALA A 229 14.16 -12.37 12.01
C ALA A 229 14.81 -13.29 13.07
N THR A 230 14.04 -13.71 14.06
CA THR A 230 14.49 -14.68 15.07
C THR A 230 14.56 -16.07 14.45
N GLU A 231 13.59 -16.39 13.61
CA GLU A 231 13.53 -17.64 12.87
C GLU A 231 12.95 -17.41 11.48
N VAL A 232 13.51 -18.08 10.47
CA VAL A 232 13.02 -18.04 9.09
C VAL A 232 12.67 -19.46 8.67
N VAL A 233 11.40 -19.66 8.30
CA VAL A 233 10.85 -20.96 7.90
C VAL A 233 10.64 -20.99 6.39
N PRO A 234 11.34 -21.83 5.63
CA PRO A 234 11.14 -21.96 4.19
C PRO A 234 9.87 -22.74 3.87
N GLU A 235 9.08 -22.25 2.92
CA GLU A 235 7.79 -22.87 2.50
C GLU A 235 7.98 -24.31 1.99
N ALA A 236 9.07 -24.58 1.29
CA ALA A 236 9.39 -25.91 0.77
C ALA A 236 9.53 -26.97 1.87
N LEU A 237 9.96 -26.57 3.06
CA LEU A 237 10.10 -27.46 4.22
C LEU A 237 8.74 -27.84 4.82
N GLU A 238 7.77 -26.89 4.88
CA GLU A 238 6.43 -27.15 5.40
C GLU A 238 5.72 -28.23 4.58
N GLY A 239 5.74 -28.14 3.24
CA GLY A 239 5.15 -29.11 2.34
C GLY A 239 5.79 -30.51 2.47
N SER A 240 7.11 -30.56 2.61
CA SER A 240 7.86 -31.81 2.73
C SER A 240 7.60 -32.50 4.07
N LEU A 241 7.52 -31.77 5.17
CA LEU A 241 7.21 -32.31 6.50
C LEU A 241 5.76 -32.80 6.58
N MET A 242 4.80 -32.09 5.98
CA MET A 242 3.42 -32.58 5.90
C MET A 242 3.29 -33.86 5.09
N LEU A 243 3.97 -33.99 3.95
CA LEU A 243 3.99 -35.21 3.17
C LEU A 243 4.64 -36.36 3.95
N ALA A 244 5.75 -36.12 4.64
CA ALA A 244 6.41 -37.12 5.44
C ALA A 244 5.54 -37.60 6.62
N SER A 245 4.82 -36.69 7.29
CA SER A 245 3.93 -37.04 8.40
C SER A 245 2.71 -37.85 7.99
N HIS A 246 2.26 -37.73 6.73
CA HIS A 246 1.16 -38.54 6.20
C HIS A 246 1.60 -39.86 5.58
N ALA A 247 2.91 -40.05 5.37
CA ALA A 247 3.48 -41.25 4.80
C ALA A 247 3.93 -42.28 5.89
N MET A 248 3.95 -41.88 7.14
CA MET A 248 4.23 -42.73 8.30
C MET A 248 2.92 -43.11 9.01
#